data_ab265719ef7473dfed39119c22ef1156
#
_entry.id   ab265719ef7473dfed39119c22ef1156
#
_cell.length_a   1.000
_cell.length_b   1.000
_cell.length_c   1.000
_cell.angle_alpha   90.00
_cell.angle_beta   90.00
_cell.angle_gamma   90.00
#
_symmetry.space_group_name_H-M   'P 1'
#
loop_
_entity.id
_entity.type
_entity.pdbx_description
1 polymer ?
#
loop_
_entity_poly.entity_id
_entity_poly.type
_entity_poly.pdbx_seq_one_letter_code
_entity_poly.pdbx_strand_id
1 'polypeptide(L)'
;RDLVRSRGLGDVYKRQREVSMTVEGTDMVVGYRRSTGWASDQYVYFAAQFSKPFTSFDLHGNSGRYGRASFSTEKGEQILLKIALSSVSVEGAKKNLLAELAEWDFDKTVAAANLAWNEELGKVRIHTASKSYLRIFYTALYHTMVAPSIYSDVNSSNTAYTTFSLWDTYRAAMPLMTILHPDRMPDIINSMLDIYDKQGRLPVWHLWGNETDCMVGNPAIPVVADAIVKGFKDIDMERAFTAIKMTANHDGRGGSLRKQYGYIPCDLFQEAIAYDMEYAIADAAVAAVANHLGKDDDYRLFTERSHSYRNYFDESTGFVRGKDSNGNWRTPFDPFASQHRADDYCEGNAWQYTWLVPHDISGLSECFGGRDKCIEKLDSLFVLSEIVGAGGSPDISGLIGQYAHGNEPGHHILYLYSMLDQPWKTAARVREVLTSLYHAAPDGLCGNEDVGQMSAWYVLSALGFYQVEPASARYWFGTPLFDRVEITVPGGKLVLIAKNNSILNKYIRKITLNGCEYTKPYILYTDIMAGGELVFEMGATPKQ
;
A
#
# COMPACT_ATOMS: atom_id res chain seq x y z
N ARG A 1 -11.21 8.81 9.02
CA ARG A 1 -11.86 8.19 10.20
C ARG A 1 -12.88 9.11 10.86
N ASP A 2 -12.61 10.36 11.07
CA ASP A 2 -13.59 11.32 11.63
C ASP A 2 -14.84 11.49 10.77
N LEU A 3 -14.74 11.22 9.49
CA LEU A 3 -15.87 11.20 8.56
C LEU A 3 -16.83 10.00 8.80
N VAL A 4 -16.39 8.93 9.42
CA VAL A 4 -17.19 7.72 9.66
C VAL A 4 -17.85 7.72 11.05
N ARG A 5 -17.19 8.31 12.06
CA ARG A 5 -17.71 8.30 13.45
C ARG A 5 -18.80 9.33 13.74
N SER A 6 -18.84 10.44 13.00
CA SER A 6 -19.81 11.52 13.23
C SER A 6 -21.05 11.51 12.32
N ARG A 7 -21.15 10.56 11.39
CA ARG A 7 -22.17 10.59 10.34
C ARG A 7 -23.08 9.38 10.42
N GLY A 8 -24.22 9.57 11.06
CA GLY A 8 -25.28 8.56 11.10
C GLY A 8 -25.87 8.26 9.70
N LEU A 9 -26.74 7.28 9.61
CA LEU A 9 -27.44 6.82 8.38
C LEU A 9 -27.97 7.99 7.50
N GLY A 10 -28.33 9.13 8.08
CA GLY A 10 -28.78 10.32 7.37
C GLY A 10 -27.73 10.91 6.39
N ASP A 11 -26.45 10.73 6.65
CA ASP A 11 -25.38 11.25 5.78
C ASP A 11 -25.20 10.41 4.51
N VAL A 12 -25.48 9.13 4.56
CA VAL A 12 -25.47 8.24 3.38
C VAL A 12 -26.48 8.70 2.33
N TYR A 13 -27.65 9.16 2.77
CA TYR A 13 -28.70 9.68 1.87
C TYR A 13 -28.35 11.04 1.27
N LYS A 14 -27.65 11.90 1.99
CA LYS A 14 -27.21 13.22 1.49
C LYS A 14 -26.18 13.11 0.36
N ARG A 15 -25.42 12.01 0.32
CA ARG A 15 -24.41 11.75 -0.72
C ARG A 15 -24.97 11.11 -1.97
N GLN A 16 -26.15 10.48 -1.91
CA GLN A 16 -26.81 9.92 -3.07
C GLN A 16 -27.37 11.05 -3.94
N ARG A 17 -26.91 11.14 -5.18
CA ARG A 17 -27.35 12.14 -6.16
C ARG A 17 -28.50 11.65 -7.01
N GLU A 18 -28.41 10.40 -7.46
CA GLU A 18 -29.36 9.81 -8.38
C GLU A 18 -29.47 8.31 -8.12
N VAL A 19 -30.64 7.75 -8.36
CA VAL A 19 -30.89 6.32 -8.27
C VAL A 19 -31.98 5.94 -9.25
N SER A 20 -31.83 4.80 -9.90
CA SER A 20 -32.87 4.18 -10.71
C SER A 20 -32.98 2.71 -10.35
N MET A 21 -34.20 2.22 -10.33
CA MET A 21 -34.51 0.80 -10.17
C MET A 21 -35.68 0.47 -11.07
N THR A 22 -35.55 -0.56 -11.88
CA THR A 22 -36.53 -0.99 -12.87
C THR A 22 -36.67 -2.51 -12.81
N VAL A 23 -37.89 -2.99 -12.98
CA VAL A 23 -38.19 -4.43 -13.13
C VAL A 23 -38.06 -4.81 -14.59
N GLU A 24 -37.32 -5.87 -14.87
CA GLU A 24 -37.23 -6.51 -16.17
C GLU A 24 -37.80 -7.95 -16.09
N GLY A 25 -38.82 -8.24 -16.86
CA GLY A 25 -39.51 -9.54 -16.78
C GLY A 25 -40.23 -9.72 -15.42
N THR A 26 -40.17 -10.94 -14.90
CA THR A 26 -40.86 -11.34 -13.66
C THR A 26 -39.89 -11.73 -12.51
N ASP A 27 -38.59 -11.72 -12.77
CA ASP A 27 -37.58 -12.25 -11.89
C ASP A 27 -36.33 -11.39 -11.76
N MET A 28 -36.24 -10.29 -12.53
CA MET A 28 -35.04 -9.44 -12.55
C MET A 28 -35.35 -7.99 -12.17
N VAL A 29 -34.43 -7.41 -11.41
CA VAL A 29 -34.42 -5.99 -11.03
C VAL A 29 -33.07 -5.42 -11.42
N VAL A 30 -33.08 -4.33 -12.15
CA VAL A 30 -31.88 -3.63 -12.60
C VAL A 30 -31.92 -2.17 -12.22
N GLY A 31 -30.77 -1.54 -12.19
CA GLY A 31 -30.70 -0.13 -11.88
C GLY A 31 -29.30 0.39 -11.67
N TYR A 32 -29.24 1.60 -11.13
CA TYR A 32 -27.96 2.21 -10.76
C TYR A 32 -28.11 3.15 -9.57
N ARG A 33 -26.98 3.42 -8.95
CA ARG A 33 -26.81 4.46 -7.95
C ARG A 33 -25.66 5.37 -8.35
N ARG A 34 -25.95 6.67 -8.42
CA ARG A 34 -24.94 7.73 -8.48
C ARG A 34 -24.76 8.36 -7.12
N SER A 35 -23.55 8.44 -6.64
CA SER A 35 -23.22 9.02 -5.33
C SER A 35 -21.98 9.89 -5.39
N THR A 36 -21.79 10.68 -4.35
CA THR A 36 -20.60 11.51 -4.13
C THR A 36 -20.05 11.24 -2.73
N GLY A 37 -18.76 11.35 -2.57
CA GLY A 37 -18.06 11.13 -1.30
C GLY A 37 -16.60 11.48 -1.50
N TRP A 38 -15.70 10.60 -1.17
CA TRP A 38 -14.30 10.69 -1.60
C TRP A 38 -14.21 10.68 -3.13
N ALA A 39 -14.83 9.71 -3.78
CA ALA A 39 -15.09 9.81 -5.21
C ALA A 39 -16.11 10.92 -5.47
N SER A 40 -15.77 11.87 -6.34
CA SER A 40 -16.59 13.05 -6.62
C SER A 40 -17.88 12.71 -7.39
N ASP A 41 -17.83 11.65 -8.21
CA ASP A 41 -18.94 11.17 -9.04
C ASP A 41 -18.82 9.67 -9.29
N GLN A 42 -19.49 8.89 -8.47
CA GLN A 42 -19.40 7.43 -8.47
C GLN A 42 -20.70 6.80 -8.98
N TYR A 43 -20.61 6.01 -10.04
CA TYR A 43 -21.69 5.18 -10.57
C TYR A 43 -21.49 3.71 -10.19
N VAL A 44 -22.56 3.07 -9.75
CA VAL A 44 -22.64 1.62 -9.58
C VAL A 44 -23.92 1.15 -10.22
N TYR A 45 -23.82 0.43 -11.32
CA TYR A 45 -24.92 -0.25 -11.98
C TYR A 45 -25.04 -1.66 -11.43
N PHE A 46 -26.26 -2.20 -11.38
CA PHE A 46 -26.49 -3.55 -10.88
C PHE A 46 -27.55 -4.29 -11.70
N ALA A 47 -27.43 -5.61 -11.70
CA ALA A 47 -28.47 -6.55 -12.12
C ALA A 47 -28.67 -7.57 -10.99
N ALA A 48 -29.91 -7.73 -10.53
CA ALA A 48 -30.30 -8.65 -9.48
C ALA A 48 -31.38 -9.59 -10.03
N GLN A 49 -31.10 -10.89 -10.06
CA GLN A 49 -32.02 -11.90 -10.57
C GLN A 49 -32.41 -12.89 -9.49
N PHE A 50 -33.69 -13.19 -9.37
CA PHE A 50 -34.24 -14.15 -8.43
C PHE A 50 -34.47 -15.51 -9.12
N SER A 51 -34.29 -16.60 -8.38
CA SER A 51 -34.51 -17.97 -8.88
C SER A 51 -35.98 -18.32 -9.11
N LYS A 52 -36.89 -17.47 -8.64
CA LYS A 52 -38.34 -17.62 -8.76
C LYS A 52 -38.96 -16.28 -9.14
N PRO A 53 -39.96 -16.26 -10.06
CA PRO A 53 -40.73 -15.06 -10.34
C PRO A 53 -41.40 -14.50 -9.10
N PHE A 54 -41.31 -13.19 -8.90
CA PHE A 54 -42.06 -12.51 -7.84
C PHE A 54 -43.53 -12.31 -8.26
N THR A 55 -44.42 -12.38 -7.30
CA THR A 55 -45.87 -12.14 -7.53
C THR A 55 -46.18 -10.65 -7.62
N SER A 56 -45.39 -9.81 -6.97
CA SER A 56 -45.41 -8.36 -7.09
C SER A 56 -44.06 -7.77 -6.78
N PHE A 57 -43.79 -6.60 -7.33
CA PHE A 57 -42.64 -5.78 -7.00
C PHE A 57 -43.09 -4.34 -6.80
N ASP A 58 -42.95 -3.85 -5.56
CA ASP A 58 -43.36 -2.50 -5.16
C ASP A 58 -42.14 -1.61 -5.01
N LEU A 59 -42.08 -0.53 -5.79
CA LEU A 59 -41.08 0.53 -5.64
C LEU A 59 -41.57 1.54 -4.59
N HIS A 60 -40.77 1.77 -3.57
CA HIS A 60 -41.08 2.71 -2.51
C HIS A 60 -40.14 3.91 -2.50
N GLY A 61 -40.71 5.09 -2.17
CA GLY A 61 -40.00 6.36 -2.10
C GLY A 61 -39.99 7.14 -3.41
N ASN A 62 -39.77 8.46 -3.34
CA ASN A 62 -39.85 9.39 -4.46
C ASN A 62 -38.79 9.19 -5.56
N SER A 63 -38.00 8.15 -5.52
CA SER A 63 -36.90 7.91 -6.47
C SER A 63 -36.55 6.43 -6.66
N GLY A 64 -37.45 5.50 -6.29
CA GLY A 64 -37.13 4.08 -6.43
C GLY A 64 -35.94 3.61 -5.58
N ARG A 65 -35.79 4.20 -4.37
CA ARG A 65 -34.66 3.87 -3.48
C ARG A 65 -34.79 2.49 -2.83
N TYR A 66 -36.00 2.02 -2.69
CA TYR A 66 -36.32 0.75 -2.06
C TYR A 66 -37.28 -0.02 -2.95
N GLY A 67 -37.01 -1.30 -3.13
CA GLY A 67 -37.91 -2.22 -3.79
C GLY A 67 -38.27 -3.37 -2.85
N ARG A 68 -39.50 -3.83 -2.91
CA ARG A 68 -39.97 -5.01 -2.20
C ARG A 68 -40.51 -6.03 -3.19
N ALA A 69 -39.78 -7.15 -3.33
CA ALA A 69 -40.28 -8.32 -4.06
C ALA A 69 -41.14 -9.18 -3.13
N SER A 70 -42.32 -9.60 -3.56
CA SER A 70 -43.19 -10.54 -2.86
C SER A 70 -43.24 -11.84 -3.64
N PHE A 71 -43.26 -12.97 -2.90
CA PHE A 71 -43.27 -14.30 -3.48
C PHE A 71 -44.36 -15.15 -2.86
N SER A 72 -44.96 -16.02 -3.64
CA SER A 72 -45.78 -17.11 -3.13
C SER A 72 -44.87 -18.31 -2.93
N THR A 73 -44.71 -18.74 -1.67
CA THR A 73 -43.78 -19.81 -1.28
C THR A 73 -44.46 -20.89 -0.44
N GLU A 74 -43.94 -22.11 -0.55
CA GLU A 74 -44.26 -23.19 0.34
C GLU A 74 -43.31 -23.20 1.56
N LYS A 75 -43.69 -23.99 2.60
CA LYS A 75 -42.87 -24.11 3.81
C LYS A 75 -41.50 -24.72 3.47
N GLY A 76 -40.41 -23.97 3.73
CA GLY A 76 -39.05 -24.43 3.50
C GLY A 76 -38.54 -24.20 2.10
N GLU A 77 -39.33 -23.62 1.19
CA GLU A 77 -38.88 -23.25 -0.14
C GLU A 77 -37.79 -22.16 -0.08
N GLN A 78 -36.69 -22.35 -0.80
CA GLN A 78 -35.59 -21.41 -0.87
C GLN A 78 -35.69 -20.56 -2.15
N ILE A 79 -35.49 -19.25 -2.00
CA ILE A 79 -35.36 -18.33 -3.12
C ILE A 79 -33.90 -17.87 -3.14
N LEU A 80 -33.23 -18.13 -4.26
CA LEU A 80 -31.86 -17.67 -4.48
C LEU A 80 -31.89 -16.32 -5.17
N LEU A 81 -30.88 -15.51 -4.89
CA LEU A 81 -30.66 -14.20 -5.50
C LEU A 81 -29.22 -14.15 -6.03
N LYS A 82 -29.06 -13.76 -7.31
CA LYS A 82 -27.79 -13.43 -7.93
C LYS A 82 -27.71 -11.93 -8.12
N ILE A 83 -26.55 -11.35 -7.83
CA ILE A 83 -26.32 -9.92 -8.04
C ILE A 83 -24.96 -9.76 -8.72
N ALA A 84 -24.93 -8.94 -9.77
CA ALA A 84 -23.70 -8.47 -10.38
C ALA A 84 -23.68 -6.94 -10.46
N LEU A 85 -22.49 -6.39 -10.46
CA LEU A 85 -22.23 -4.96 -10.55
C LEU A 85 -21.49 -4.62 -11.83
N SER A 86 -21.61 -3.37 -12.28
CA SER A 86 -20.82 -2.78 -13.37
C SER A 86 -20.53 -1.32 -13.04
N SER A 87 -19.38 -0.84 -13.49
CA SER A 87 -19.04 0.58 -13.46
C SER A 87 -19.50 1.33 -14.70
N VAL A 88 -20.00 0.61 -15.72
CA VAL A 88 -20.25 1.12 -17.07
C VAL A 88 -21.74 1.27 -17.36
N SER A 89 -22.53 0.21 -17.16
CA SER A 89 -23.95 0.19 -17.54
C SER A 89 -24.73 -0.95 -16.91
N VAL A 90 -26.06 -0.85 -16.94
CA VAL A 90 -26.97 -1.96 -16.58
C VAL A 90 -26.71 -3.18 -17.47
N GLU A 91 -26.50 -2.97 -18.76
CA GLU A 91 -26.19 -4.07 -19.70
C GLU A 91 -24.86 -4.76 -19.37
N GLY A 92 -23.86 -3.97 -18.91
CA GLY A 92 -22.61 -4.52 -18.36
C GLY A 92 -22.86 -5.41 -17.15
N ALA A 93 -23.65 -4.95 -16.18
CA ALA A 93 -24.01 -5.75 -15.00
C ALA A 93 -24.75 -7.05 -15.37
N LYS A 94 -25.66 -7.01 -16.35
CA LYS A 94 -26.34 -8.23 -16.85
C LYS A 94 -25.37 -9.21 -17.50
N LYS A 95 -24.41 -8.72 -18.30
CA LYS A 95 -23.36 -9.56 -18.90
C LYS A 95 -22.46 -10.19 -17.83
N ASN A 96 -22.04 -9.42 -16.84
CA ASN A 96 -21.25 -9.91 -15.70
C ASN A 96 -22.03 -11.02 -14.96
N LEU A 97 -23.33 -10.80 -14.68
CA LEU A 97 -24.18 -11.78 -14.02
C LEU A 97 -24.22 -13.12 -14.75
N LEU A 98 -24.42 -13.09 -16.08
CA LEU A 98 -24.51 -14.29 -16.92
C LEU A 98 -23.17 -15.01 -17.02
N ALA A 99 -22.06 -14.28 -17.11
CA ALA A 99 -20.74 -14.85 -17.27
C ALA A 99 -20.19 -15.47 -15.97
N GLU A 100 -20.42 -14.81 -14.84
CA GLU A 100 -19.82 -15.19 -13.54
C GLU A 100 -20.73 -16.11 -12.71
N LEU A 101 -22.06 -15.99 -12.86
CA LEU A 101 -23.05 -16.73 -12.07
C LEU A 101 -24.13 -17.36 -12.99
N ALA A 102 -23.71 -18.15 -13.99
CA ALA A 102 -24.64 -18.75 -14.95
C ALA A 102 -25.69 -19.67 -14.27
N GLU A 103 -25.27 -20.48 -13.30
CA GLU A 103 -26.09 -21.52 -12.67
C GLU A 103 -26.71 -21.07 -11.36
N TRP A 104 -27.83 -21.72 -10.96
CA TRP A 104 -28.51 -21.55 -9.67
C TRP A 104 -28.04 -22.61 -8.67
N ASP A 105 -26.74 -22.67 -8.40
CA ASP A 105 -26.12 -23.62 -7.47
C ASP A 105 -25.24 -22.85 -6.47
N PHE A 106 -25.83 -22.60 -5.30
CA PHE A 106 -25.14 -21.86 -4.23
C PHE A 106 -23.94 -22.65 -3.68
N ASP A 107 -24.10 -23.96 -3.49
CA ASP A 107 -23.03 -24.79 -2.93
C ASP A 107 -21.85 -24.93 -3.90
N LYS A 108 -22.10 -25.00 -5.20
CA LYS A 108 -21.06 -24.94 -6.23
C LYS A 108 -20.32 -23.60 -6.20
N THR A 109 -21.04 -22.49 -6.00
CA THR A 109 -20.41 -21.15 -5.90
C THR A 109 -19.54 -21.05 -4.65
N VAL A 110 -20.00 -21.58 -3.51
CA VAL A 110 -19.20 -21.66 -2.27
C VAL A 110 -17.95 -22.51 -2.47
N ALA A 111 -18.08 -23.67 -3.13
CA ALA A 111 -16.93 -24.54 -3.43
C ALA A 111 -15.91 -23.86 -4.34
N ALA A 112 -16.36 -23.15 -5.38
CA ALA A 112 -15.50 -22.41 -6.31
C ALA A 112 -14.77 -21.26 -5.60
N ALA A 113 -15.46 -20.49 -4.75
CA ALA A 113 -14.84 -19.42 -3.95
C ALA A 113 -13.78 -19.96 -2.98
N ASN A 114 -14.09 -21.07 -2.28
CA ASN A 114 -13.13 -21.73 -1.41
C ASN A 114 -11.89 -22.22 -2.18
N LEU A 115 -12.08 -22.79 -3.37
CA LEU A 115 -10.96 -23.25 -4.20
C LEU A 115 -10.07 -22.06 -4.60
N ALA A 116 -10.66 -20.98 -5.14
CA ALA A 116 -9.92 -19.78 -5.56
C ALA A 116 -9.11 -19.17 -4.40
N TRP A 117 -9.71 -19.01 -3.22
CA TRP A 117 -9.00 -18.51 -2.05
C TRP A 117 -7.89 -19.45 -1.57
N ASN A 118 -8.11 -20.77 -1.60
CA ASN A 118 -7.07 -21.74 -1.24
C ASN A 118 -5.91 -21.76 -2.24
N GLU A 119 -6.16 -21.54 -3.52
CA GLU A 119 -5.11 -21.41 -4.54
C GLU A 119 -4.26 -20.16 -4.28
N GLU A 120 -4.88 -19.00 -4.06
CA GLU A 120 -4.17 -17.75 -3.82
C GLU A 120 -3.39 -17.76 -2.49
N LEU A 121 -4.03 -18.16 -1.40
CA LEU A 121 -3.37 -18.27 -0.09
C LEU A 121 -2.30 -19.37 -0.07
N GLY A 122 -2.49 -20.42 -0.86
CA GLY A 122 -1.58 -21.54 -1.01
C GLY A 122 -0.27 -21.24 -1.75
N LYS A 123 -0.14 -20.04 -2.36
CA LYS A 123 1.12 -19.57 -2.96
C LYS A 123 2.24 -19.42 -1.92
N VAL A 124 1.87 -19.18 -0.65
CA VAL A 124 2.81 -19.14 0.47
C VAL A 124 2.42 -20.20 1.49
N ARG A 125 3.32 -21.12 1.79
CA ARG A 125 3.12 -22.16 2.80
C ARG A 125 4.10 -21.97 3.95
N ILE A 126 3.60 -21.66 5.14
CA ILE A 126 4.40 -21.52 6.35
C ILE A 126 4.34 -22.79 7.20
N HIS A 127 5.47 -23.14 7.79
CA HIS A 127 5.59 -24.25 8.74
C HIS A 127 5.86 -23.67 10.13
N THR A 128 4.88 -23.82 11.03
CA THR A 128 4.95 -23.36 12.41
C THR A 128 4.04 -24.19 13.31
N ALA A 129 4.45 -24.39 14.55
CA ALA A 129 3.60 -24.99 15.59
C ALA A 129 2.64 -23.98 16.21
N SER A 130 2.84 -22.70 16.00
CA SER A 130 2.02 -21.62 16.57
C SER A 130 0.74 -21.41 15.76
N LYS A 131 -0.41 -21.80 16.30
CA LYS A 131 -1.72 -21.52 15.69
C LYS A 131 -2.01 -20.00 15.58
N SER A 132 -1.51 -19.20 16.53
CA SER A 132 -1.68 -17.75 16.50
C SER A 132 -0.90 -17.13 15.32
N TYR A 133 0.38 -17.48 15.14
CA TYR A 133 1.15 -16.99 14.01
C TYR A 133 0.59 -17.47 12.67
N LEU A 134 0.09 -18.71 12.59
CA LEU A 134 -0.60 -19.21 11.41
C LEU A 134 -1.80 -18.33 11.05
N ARG A 135 -2.64 -18.03 12.04
CA ARG A 135 -3.83 -17.18 11.86
C ARG A 135 -3.44 -15.77 11.44
N ILE A 136 -2.51 -15.12 12.14
CA ILE A 136 -2.05 -13.76 11.81
C ILE A 136 -1.53 -13.72 10.37
N PHE A 137 -0.67 -14.66 9.99
CA PHE A 137 -0.03 -14.67 8.68
C PHE A 137 -1.05 -14.81 7.54
N TYR A 138 -1.96 -15.80 7.61
CA TYR A 138 -2.93 -16.01 6.54
C TYR A 138 -4.04 -14.95 6.53
N THR A 139 -4.38 -14.34 7.66
CA THR A 139 -5.25 -13.16 7.71
C THR A 139 -4.56 -11.97 7.05
N ALA A 140 -3.29 -11.72 7.36
CA ALA A 140 -2.50 -10.68 6.71
C ALA A 140 -2.40 -10.92 5.20
N LEU A 141 -2.07 -12.15 4.77
CA LEU A 141 -2.00 -12.49 3.36
C LEU A 141 -3.34 -12.29 2.63
N TYR A 142 -4.47 -12.64 3.27
CA TYR A 142 -5.80 -12.35 2.75
C TYR A 142 -6.06 -10.85 2.58
N HIS A 143 -5.71 -10.02 3.56
CA HIS A 143 -5.89 -8.58 3.50
C HIS A 143 -5.13 -7.94 2.33
N THR A 144 -3.96 -8.47 1.95
CA THR A 144 -3.18 -7.95 0.81
C THR A 144 -3.86 -8.15 -0.55
N MET A 145 -4.92 -8.97 -0.62
CA MET A 145 -5.66 -9.29 -1.84
C MET A 145 -7.06 -8.66 -1.90
N VAL A 146 -7.43 -7.82 -0.93
CA VAL A 146 -8.73 -7.13 -0.93
C VAL A 146 -8.73 -5.96 -1.92
N ALA A 147 -7.58 -5.33 -2.13
CA ALA A 147 -7.37 -4.26 -3.10
C ALA A 147 -5.96 -4.39 -3.74
N PRO A 148 -5.77 -3.85 -4.96
CA PRO A 148 -6.77 -3.19 -5.81
C PRO A 148 -7.84 -4.16 -6.33
N SER A 149 -9.02 -3.63 -6.64
CA SER A 149 -10.18 -4.42 -7.10
C SER A 149 -10.35 -4.32 -8.61
N ILE A 150 -10.78 -5.38 -9.26
CA ILE A 150 -11.17 -5.36 -10.69
C ILE A 150 -12.34 -4.40 -10.86
N TYR A 151 -12.22 -3.52 -11.84
CA TYR A 151 -13.16 -2.45 -12.12
C TYR A 151 -13.82 -2.58 -13.50
N SER A 152 -13.22 -3.33 -14.41
CA SER A 152 -13.75 -3.61 -15.76
C SER A 152 -14.83 -4.67 -15.73
N ASP A 153 -15.77 -4.58 -16.71
CA ASP A 153 -16.74 -5.63 -16.98
C ASP A 153 -16.10 -6.82 -17.68
N VAL A 154 -16.74 -7.99 -17.61
CA VAL A 154 -16.38 -9.14 -18.46
C VAL A 154 -16.39 -8.74 -19.92
N ASN A 155 -15.51 -9.29 -20.72
CA ASN A 155 -15.30 -8.97 -22.14
C ASN A 155 -14.77 -7.54 -22.42
N SER A 156 -14.31 -6.81 -21.43
CA SER A 156 -13.50 -5.62 -21.68
C SER A 156 -12.18 -5.99 -22.35
N SER A 157 -11.65 -5.10 -23.18
CA SER A 157 -10.38 -5.33 -23.87
C SER A 157 -9.19 -5.49 -22.92
N ASN A 158 -9.27 -4.81 -21.77
CA ASN A 158 -8.23 -4.81 -20.74
C ASN A 158 -8.85 -4.99 -19.36
N THR A 159 -8.15 -5.64 -18.46
CA THR A 159 -8.52 -5.69 -17.03
C THR A 159 -8.14 -4.38 -16.37
N ALA A 160 -9.13 -3.59 -15.99
CA ALA A 160 -8.90 -2.34 -15.26
C ALA A 160 -9.09 -2.54 -13.75
N TYR A 161 -8.25 -1.85 -12.97
CA TYR A 161 -8.28 -1.88 -11.52
C TYR A 161 -8.65 -0.52 -10.92
N THR A 162 -9.18 -0.54 -9.71
CA THR A 162 -9.50 0.62 -8.87
C THR A 162 -9.18 0.35 -7.40
N THR A 163 -9.43 1.34 -6.54
CA THR A 163 -9.10 1.29 -5.11
C THR A 163 -7.60 1.30 -4.90
N PHE A 164 -6.98 2.38 -5.40
CA PHE A 164 -5.55 2.61 -5.29
C PHE A 164 -5.26 3.60 -4.16
N SER A 165 -4.92 3.09 -2.98
CA SER A 165 -4.35 3.86 -1.87
C SER A 165 -2.82 3.83 -1.97
N LEU A 166 -2.26 4.55 -2.95
CA LEU A 166 -0.87 4.33 -3.35
C LEU A 166 0.13 4.91 -2.36
N TRP A 167 -0.23 5.96 -1.60
CA TRP A 167 0.63 6.52 -0.56
C TRP A 167 1.03 5.47 0.48
N ASP A 168 0.11 4.57 0.79
CA ASP A 168 0.32 3.46 1.71
C ASP A 168 0.99 2.29 0.99
N THR A 169 0.38 1.81 -0.08
CA THR A 169 0.65 0.50 -0.68
C THR A 169 1.96 0.41 -1.47
N TYR A 170 2.56 1.53 -1.92
CA TYR A 170 3.84 1.50 -2.63
C TYR A 170 4.98 0.97 -1.75
N ARG A 171 4.82 0.99 -0.41
CA ARG A 171 5.87 0.70 0.57
C ARG A 171 6.07 -0.81 0.81
N ALA A 172 4.99 -1.61 0.79
CA ALA A 172 5.07 -3.06 0.96
C ALA A 172 4.05 -3.84 0.11
N ALA A 173 2.79 -3.39 0.02
CA ALA A 173 1.75 -4.15 -0.66
C ALA A 173 2.06 -4.34 -2.15
N MET A 174 2.43 -3.28 -2.86
CA MET A 174 2.82 -3.37 -4.27
C MET A 174 4.13 -4.15 -4.47
N PRO A 175 5.21 -3.96 -3.69
CA PRO A 175 6.37 -4.86 -3.72
C PRO A 175 6.05 -6.33 -3.48
N LEU A 176 5.15 -6.65 -2.54
CA LEU A 176 4.68 -8.02 -2.30
C LEU A 176 3.88 -8.55 -3.49
N MET A 177 3.02 -7.71 -4.08
CA MET A 177 2.23 -8.04 -5.26
C MET A 177 3.13 -8.45 -6.44
N THR A 178 4.28 -7.80 -6.63
CA THR A 178 5.25 -8.17 -7.68
C THR A 178 5.80 -9.59 -7.50
N ILE A 179 5.83 -10.12 -6.28
CA ILE A 179 6.31 -11.47 -5.96
C ILE A 179 5.19 -12.51 -6.11
N LEU A 180 4.03 -12.25 -5.51
CA LEU A 180 2.95 -13.23 -5.39
C LEU A 180 1.97 -13.24 -6.57
N HIS A 181 1.82 -12.10 -7.26
CA HIS A 181 0.87 -11.91 -8.36
C HIS A 181 1.52 -11.20 -9.56
N PRO A 182 2.70 -11.68 -10.03
CA PRO A 182 3.42 -11.02 -11.13
C PRO A 182 2.60 -11.00 -12.43
N ASP A 183 1.68 -11.94 -12.61
CA ASP A 183 0.75 -12.04 -13.73
C ASP A 183 -0.27 -10.89 -13.77
N ARG A 184 -0.60 -10.28 -12.63
CA ARG A 184 -1.56 -9.18 -12.52
C ARG A 184 -0.91 -7.80 -12.63
N MET A 185 0.40 -7.71 -12.40
CA MET A 185 1.11 -6.42 -12.36
C MET A 185 0.99 -5.61 -13.66
N PRO A 186 1.10 -6.19 -14.87
CA PRO A 186 0.94 -5.41 -16.09
C PRO A 186 -0.43 -4.72 -16.18
N ASP A 187 -1.51 -5.40 -15.85
CA ASP A 187 -2.87 -4.82 -15.89
C ASP A 187 -3.04 -3.72 -14.82
N ILE A 188 -2.45 -3.90 -13.63
CA ILE A 188 -2.45 -2.89 -12.57
C ILE A 188 -1.71 -1.63 -13.03
N ILE A 189 -0.50 -1.78 -13.61
CA ILE A 189 0.29 -0.65 -14.12
C ILE A 189 -0.42 0.02 -15.30
N ASN A 190 -0.93 -0.75 -16.26
CA ASN A 190 -1.66 -0.21 -17.40
C ASN A 190 -2.92 0.56 -16.95
N SER A 191 -3.61 0.11 -15.88
CA SER A 191 -4.72 0.87 -15.28
C SER A 191 -4.27 2.24 -14.77
N MET A 192 -3.07 2.34 -14.15
CA MET A 192 -2.51 3.62 -13.72
C MET A 192 -2.12 4.51 -14.90
N LEU A 193 -1.61 3.92 -15.99
CA LEU A 193 -1.30 4.64 -17.22
C LEU A 193 -2.56 5.15 -17.93
N ASP A 194 -3.64 4.36 -17.93
CA ASP A 194 -4.94 4.79 -18.47
C ASP A 194 -5.56 5.93 -17.65
N ILE A 195 -5.33 5.96 -16.34
CA ILE A 195 -5.70 7.09 -15.48
C ILE A 195 -4.86 8.33 -15.84
N TYR A 196 -3.53 8.15 -16.04
CA TYR A 196 -2.65 9.23 -16.51
C TYR A 196 -3.14 9.85 -17.82
N ASP A 197 -3.50 9.05 -18.81
CA ASP A 197 -3.99 9.53 -20.11
C ASP A 197 -5.27 10.35 -19.99
N LYS A 198 -6.12 10.03 -19.01
CA LYS A 198 -7.41 10.72 -18.78
C LYS A 198 -7.27 12.03 -18.00
N GLN A 199 -6.36 12.09 -17.01
CA GLN A 199 -6.26 13.23 -16.08
C GLN A 199 -4.94 14.00 -16.16
N GLY A 200 -3.98 13.56 -17.00
CA GLY A 200 -2.68 14.22 -17.20
C GLY A 200 -1.64 13.97 -16.10
N ARG A 201 -1.92 13.10 -15.14
CA ARG A 201 -1.00 12.65 -14.08
C ARG A 201 -1.37 11.26 -13.59
N LEU A 202 -0.42 10.55 -13.02
CA LEU A 202 -0.66 9.26 -12.37
C LEU A 202 -1.53 9.41 -11.12
N PRO A 203 -2.25 8.35 -10.69
CA PRO A 203 -3.14 8.41 -9.54
C PRO A 203 -2.39 8.61 -8.22
N VAL A 204 -3.07 9.22 -7.25
CA VAL A 204 -2.67 9.28 -5.83
C VAL A 204 -3.56 8.34 -5.01
N TRP A 205 -4.86 8.57 -5.05
CA TRP A 205 -5.87 7.74 -4.40
C TRP A 205 -7.11 7.61 -5.29
N HIS A 206 -7.08 6.66 -6.21
CA HIS A 206 -8.13 6.50 -7.22
C HIS A 206 -9.21 5.54 -6.74
N LEU A 207 -10.47 5.98 -6.81
CA LEU A 207 -11.66 5.24 -6.37
C LEU A 207 -12.78 5.34 -7.40
N TRP A 208 -13.18 4.19 -7.97
CA TRP A 208 -14.32 4.08 -8.90
C TRP A 208 -14.31 5.14 -10.02
N GLY A 209 -13.23 5.22 -10.77
CA GLY A 209 -13.09 6.16 -11.89
C GLY A 209 -12.78 7.61 -11.49
N ASN A 210 -12.52 7.89 -10.22
CA ASN A 210 -12.26 9.23 -9.71
C ASN A 210 -10.94 9.30 -8.96
N GLU A 211 -10.18 10.36 -9.20
CA GLU A 211 -9.07 10.75 -8.35
C GLU A 211 -9.59 11.51 -7.12
N THR A 212 -9.14 11.16 -5.94
CA THR A 212 -9.58 11.79 -4.69
C THR A 212 -8.58 12.79 -4.13
N ASP A 213 -7.31 12.68 -4.52
CA ASP A 213 -6.20 13.53 -4.05
C ASP A 213 -6.06 13.62 -2.52
N CYS A 214 -6.52 12.60 -1.80
CA CYS A 214 -6.65 12.71 -0.36
C CYS A 214 -5.32 12.61 0.40
N MET A 215 -4.23 12.12 -0.24
CA MET A 215 -2.91 11.94 0.39
C MET A 215 -1.82 12.73 -0.32
N VAL A 216 -0.66 12.85 0.33
CA VAL A 216 0.49 13.62 -0.13
C VAL A 216 1.34 12.89 -1.19
N GLY A 217 2.19 13.60 -1.91
CA GLY A 217 3.16 13.03 -2.84
C GLY A 217 2.61 12.58 -4.19
N ASN A 218 3.44 11.84 -4.93
CA ASN A 218 3.13 11.22 -6.22
C ASN A 218 3.37 9.69 -6.14
N PRO A 219 2.61 8.97 -5.32
CA PRO A 219 2.95 7.60 -4.90
C PRO A 219 2.81 6.54 -6.00
N ALA A 220 2.14 6.81 -7.11
CA ALA A 220 2.12 5.91 -8.26
C ALA A 220 3.48 5.85 -8.98
N ILE A 221 4.30 6.90 -8.89
CA ILE A 221 5.62 6.92 -9.54
C ILE A 221 6.51 5.78 -9.04
N PRO A 222 6.71 5.58 -7.72
CA PRO A 222 7.45 4.44 -7.19
C PRO A 222 6.93 3.08 -7.68
N VAL A 223 5.60 2.92 -7.79
CA VAL A 223 4.98 1.65 -8.20
C VAL A 223 5.27 1.35 -9.67
N VAL A 224 5.05 2.32 -10.56
CA VAL A 224 5.33 2.17 -12.00
C VAL A 224 6.83 1.98 -12.23
N ALA A 225 7.66 2.76 -11.54
CA ALA A 225 9.12 2.65 -11.62
C ALA A 225 9.63 1.28 -11.16
N ASP A 226 9.09 0.75 -10.06
CA ASP A 226 9.45 -0.57 -9.54
C ASP A 226 9.13 -1.70 -10.53
N ALA A 227 7.97 -1.62 -11.20
CA ALA A 227 7.60 -2.57 -12.24
C ALA A 227 8.56 -2.53 -13.44
N ILE A 228 8.99 -1.33 -13.87
CA ILE A 228 9.95 -1.16 -14.96
C ILE A 228 11.30 -1.78 -14.58
N VAL A 229 11.85 -1.42 -13.43
CA VAL A 229 13.17 -1.88 -12.96
C VAL A 229 13.18 -3.39 -12.71
N LYS A 230 12.07 -3.97 -12.27
CA LYS A 230 11.88 -5.42 -12.10
C LYS A 230 11.69 -6.16 -13.43
N GLY A 231 11.55 -5.45 -14.54
CA GLY A 231 11.52 -6.04 -15.89
C GLY A 231 10.18 -6.66 -16.27
N PHE A 232 9.07 -6.14 -15.75
CA PHE A 232 7.74 -6.55 -16.16
C PHE A 232 7.51 -6.27 -17.65
N LYS A 233 6.99 -7.28 -18.35
CA LYS A 233 6.60 -7.19 -19.76
C LYS A 233 5.15 -6.72 -19.88
N ASP A 234 4.71 -6.47 -21.10
CA ASP A 234 3.33 -6.03 -21.42
C ASP A 234 2.96 -4.66 -20.82
N ILE A 235 4.00 -3.84 -20.56
CA ILE A 235 3.92 -2.42 -20.20
C ILE A 235 4.64 -1.63 -21.30
N ASP A 236 3.98 -0.62 -21.85
CA ASP A 236 4.64 0.31 -22.78
C ASP A 236 5.64 1.19 -22.00
N MET A 237 6.93 0.89 -22.16
CA MET A 237 8.02 1.52 -21.40
C MET A 237 8.14 3.02 -21.68
N GLU A 238 7.96 3.48 -22.93
CA GLU A 238 8.04 4.91 -23.25
C GLU A 238 6.84 5.68 -22.71
N ARG A 239 5.63 5.10 -22.79
CA ARG A 239 4.42 5.64 -22.16
C ARG A 239 4.59 5.71 -20.64
N ALA A 240 5.06 4.64 -20.02
CA ALA A 240 5.28 4.57 -18.58
C ALA A 240 6.33 5.57 -18.10
N PHE A 241 7.48 5.67 -18.79
CA PHE A 241 8.50 6.67 -18.46
C PHE A 241 7.99 8.09 -18.63
N THR A 242 7.24 8.37 -19.70
CA THR A 242 6.61 9.68 -19.93
C THR A 242 5.64 10.00 -18.80
N ALA A 243 4.79 9.04 -18.39
CA ALA A 243 3.81 9.24 -17.33
C ALA A 243 4.45 9.57 -15.98
N ILE A 244 5.50 8.83 -15.56
CA ILE A 244 6.21 9.12 -14.30
C ILE A 244 6.90 10.47 -14.35
N LYS A 245 7.60 10.79 -15.46
CA LYS A 245 8.31 12.05 -15.65
C LYS A 245 7.35 13.25 -15.65
N MET A 246 6.24 13.18 -16.38
CA MET A 246 5.27 14.27 -16.46
C MET A 246 4.53 14.46 -15.14
N THR A 247 4.22 13.37 -14.41
CA THR A 247 3.64 13.44 -13.07
C THR A 247 4.58 14.09 -12.06
N ALA A 248 5.88 13.75 -12.10
CA ALA A 248 6.90 14.38 -11.25
C ALA A 248 7.11 15.88 -11.56
N ASN A 249 6.75 16.31 -12.76
CA ASN A 249 6.85 17.71 -13.20
C ASN A 249 5.51 18.47 -13.15
N HIS A 250 4.46 17.89 -12.59
CA HIS A 250 3.15 18.54 -12.52
C HIS A 250 3.18 19.79 -11.62
N ASP A 251 2.52 20.87 -12.06
CA ASP A 251 2.52 22.16 -11.33
C ASP A 251 1.60 22.20 -10.11
N GLY A 252 0.58 21.38 -10.10
CA GLY A 252 -0.37 21.29 -8.98
C GLY A 252 0.28 20.69 -7.73
N ARG A 253 -0.49 20.73 -6.62
CA ARG A 253 -0.12 20.05 -5.35
C ARG A 253 1.25 20.50 -4.79
N GLY A 254 1.54 21.82 -4.88
CA GLY A 254 2.82 22.39 -4.44
C GLY A 254 3.96 22.32 -5.47
N GLY A 255 3.75 21.67 -6.63
CA GLY A 255 4.80 21.48 -7.65
C GLY A 255 5.34 22.79 -8.21
N SER A 256 4.51 23.80 -8.47
CA SER A 256 4.96 25.12 -8.91
C SER A 256 5.80 25.84 -7.85
N LEU A 257 5.42 25.73 -6.56
CA LEU A 257 6.22 26.29 -5.47
C LEU A 257 7.58 25.60 -5.37
N ARG A 258 7.61 24.27 -5.47
CA ARG A 258 8.86 23.49 -5.48
C ARG A 258 9.79 23.91 -6.61
N LYS A 259 9.27 24.15 -7.81
CA LYS A 259 10.06 24.65 -8.95
C LYS A 259 10.59 26.06 -8.71
N GLN A 260 9.81 26.92 -8.08
CA GLN A 260 10.17 28.32 -7.84
C GLN A 260 11.22 28.47 -6.73
N TYR A 261 11.06 27.74 -5.62
CA TYR A 261 11.90 27.91 -4.42
C TYR A 261 12.96 26.83 -4.24
N GLY A 262 12.90 25.72 -5.00
CA GLY A 262 13.73 24.54 -4.78
C GLY A 262 13.23 23.64 -3.63
N TYR A 263 12.14 24.05 -2.96
CA TYR A 263 11.42 23.33 -1.90
C TYR A 263 10.00 23.90 -1.81
N ILE A 264 9.13 23.28 -1.01
CA ILE A 264 7.77 23.77 -0.78
C ILE A 264 7.77 24.61 0.51
N PRO A 265 7.53 25.96 0.44
CA PRO A 265 7.50 26.81 1.62
C PRO A 265 6.29 26.53 2.52
N CYS A 266 6.54 26.40 3.83
CA CYS A 266 5.54 26.05 4.82
C CYS A 266 4.52 27.16 5.15
N ASP A 267 4.80 28.40 4.76
CA ASP A 267 3.88 29.54 4.87
C ASP A 267 2.93 29.66 3.67
N LEU A 268 3.25 28.98 2.56
CA LEU A 268 2.45 29.01 1.32
C LEU A 268 1.71 27.70 1.05
N PHE A 269 2.05 26.62 1.74
CA PHE A 269 1.46 25.31 1.51
C PHE A 269 1.39 24.48 2.79
N GLN A 270 0.26 23.80 3.02
CA GLN A 270 0.08 22.90 4.16
C GLN A 270 0.75 21.54 3.90
N GLU A 271 1.18 20.85 4.95
CA GLU A 271 1.88 19.57 4.86
C GLU A 271 3.11 19.63 3.92
N ALA A 272 3.77 20.81 3.87
CA ALA A 272 4.80 21.15 2.91
C ALA A 272 5.98 20.15 2.91
N ILE A 273 6.44 19.76 4.11
CA ILE A 273 7.51 18.77 4.26
C ILE A 273 7.06 17.41 3.75
N ALA A 274 5.86 16.98 4.16
CA ALA A 274 5.35 15.67 3.77
C ALA A 274 5.25 15.54 2.24
N TYR A 275 4.70 16.56 1.56
CA TYR A 275 4.63 16.58 0.11
C TYR A 275 6.02 16.53 -0.56
N ASP A 276 6.96 17.37 -0.11
CA ASP A 276 8.26 17.45 -0.80
C ASP A 276 9.14 16.23 -0.53
N MET A 277 9.10 15.65 0.67
CA MET A 277 9.84 14.42 0.96
C MET A 277 9.29 13.23 0.16
N GLU A 278 7.98 13.12 0.00
CA GLU A 278 7.38 12.12 -0.89
C GLU A 278 7.73 12.40 -2.38
N TYR A 279 7.84 13.66 -2.78
CA TYR A 279 8.35 14.00 -4.11
C TYR A 279 9.83 13.64 -4.30
N ALA A 280 10.65 13.77 -3.26
CA ALA A 280 12.04 13.33 -3.30
C ALA A 280 12.17 11.81 -3.52
N ILE A 281 11.33 11.02 -2.85
CA ILE A 281 11.24 9.56 -3.07
C ILE A 281 10.81 9.25 -4.50
N ALA A 282 9.77 9.95 -5.00
CA ALA A 282 9.28 9.78 -6.36
C ALA A 282 10.36 10.16 -7.40
N ASP A 283 11.10 11.26 -7.20
CA ASP A 283 12.19 11.69 -8.07
C ASP A 283 13.33 10.65 -8.09
N ALA A 284 13.68 10.06 -6.94
CA ALA A 284 14.66 8.96 -6.90
C ALA A 284 14.20 7.75 -7.71
N ALA A 285 12.90 7.43 -7.67
CA ALA A 285 12.35 6.35 -8.49
C ALA A 285 12.37 6.67 -10.00
N VAL A 286 12.10 7.94 -10.40
CA VAL A 286 12.28 8.38 -11.80
C VAL A 286 13.74 8.28 -12.22
N ALA A 287 14.68 8.70 -11.35
CA ALA A 287 16.11 8.58 -11.60
C ALA A 287 16.54 7.12 -11.81
N ALA A 288 16.02 6.19 -10.99
CA ALA A 288 16.31 4.76 -11.14
C ALA A 288 15.87 4.24 -12.53
N VAL A 289 14.68 4.61 -12.99
CA VAL A 289 14.18 4.24 -14.33
C VAL A 289 15.01 4.92 -15.43
N ALA A 290 15.33 6.20 -15.28
CA ALA A 290 16.15 6.93 -16.25
C ALA A 290 17.54 6.27 -16.43
N ASN A 291 18.18 5.88 -15.34
CA ASN A 291 19.42 5.11 -15.36
C ASN A 291 19.23 3.73 -16.04
N HIS A 292 18.16 3.01 -15.72
CA HIS A 292 17.83 1.72 -16.32
C HIS A 292 17.64 1.81 -17.85
N LEU A 293 17.08 2.93 -18.34
CA LEU A 293 16.82 3.19 -19.76
C LEU A 293 17.96 3.94 -20.46
N GLY A 294 19.07 4.27 -19.77
CA GLY A 294 20.21 5.02 -20.34
C GLY A 294 19.89 6.47 -20.68
N LYS A 295 18.95 7.10 -19.95
CA LYS A 295 18.55 8.51 -20.13
C LYS A 295 19.34 9.43 -19.17
N ASP A 296 20.59 9.68 -19.46
CA ASP A 296 21.57 10.31 -18.55
C ASP A 296 21.16 11.71 -18.06
N ASP A 297 20.54 12.54 -18.90
CA ASP A 297 20.13 13.89 -18.51
C ASP A 297 18.99 13.84 -17.48
N ASP A 298 17.99 12.98 -17.71
CA ASP A 298 16.91 12.75 -16.76
C ASP A 298 17.45 12.11 -15.46
N TYR A 299 18.38 11.16 -15.56
CA TYR A 299 19.02 10.57 -14.38
C TYR A 299 19.68 11.64 -13.49
N ARG A 300 20.49 12.53 -14.07
CA ARG A 300 21.15 13.61 -13.32
C ARG A 300 20.14 14.56 -12.68
N LEU A 301 19.15 15.02 -13.47
CA LEU A 301 18.13 15.95 -13.00
C LEU A 301 17.34 15.39 -11.82
N PHE A 302 16.81 14.18 -11.95
CA PHE A 302 15.96 13.58 -10.93
C PHE A 302 16.75 13.10 -9.72
N THR A 303 18.02 12.71 -9.88
CA THR A 303 18.93 12.45 -8.75
C THR A 303 19.16 13.72 -7.93
N GLU A 304 19.45 14.87 -8.56
CA GLU A 304 19.60 16.14 -7.86
C GLU A 304 18.32 16.51 -7.09
N ARG A 305 17.16 16.40 -7.74
CA ARG A 305 15.86 16.71 -7.14
C ARG A 305 15.52 15.80 -5.97
N SER A 306 15.93 14.55 -5.99
CA SER A 306 15.70 13.59 -4.91
C SER A 306 16.37 13.98 -3.58
N HIS A 307 17.33 14.92 -3.63
CA HIS A 307 18.01 15.44 -2.46
C HIS A 307 17.30 16.66 -1.82
N SER A 308 16.10 17.04 -2.26
CA SER A 308 15.38 18.22 -1.75
C SER A 308 15.11 18.16 -0.24
N TYR A 309 15.04 16.97 0.38
CA TYR A 309 14.91 16.78 1.82
C TYR A 309 16.01 17.54 2.61
N ARG A 310 17.20 17.75 2.04
CA ARG A 310 18.30 18.51 2.65
C ARG A 310 17.94 19.98 2.93
N ASN A 311 17.00 20.55 2.16
CA ASN A 311 16.51 21.91 2.40
C ASN A 311 15.75 22.07 3.73
N TYR A 312 15.19 20.98 4.23
CA TYR A 312 14.42 20.97 5.47
C TYR A 312 15.20 20.49 6.68
N PHE A 313 16.39 19.93 6.48
CA PHE A 313 17.19 19.44 7.61
C PHE A 313 17.81 20.61 8.38
N ASP A 314 17.36 20.82 9.62
CA ASP A 314 17.88 21.82 10.53
C ASP A 314 18.95 21.17 11.43
N GLU A 315 20.23 21.41 11.11
CA GLU A 315 21.38 20.87 11.84
C GLU A 315 21.36 21.23 13.33
N SER A 316 20.80 22.40 13.68
CA SER A 316 20.75 22.88 15.08
C SER A 316 19.81 22.05 15.96
N THR A 317 18.78 21.44 15.35
CA THR A 317 17.79 20.61 16.06
C THR A 317 17.94 19.12 15.75
N GLY A 318 18.55 18.78 14.60
CA GLY A 318 18.67 17.42 14.10
C GLY A 318 17.32 16.85 13.64
N PHE A 319 16.47 17.68 13.02
CA PHE A 319 15.17 17.30 12.48
C PHE A 319 14.91 17.94 11.12
N VAL A 320 14.02 17.34 10.34
CA VAL A 320 13.37 18.05 9.24
C VAL A 320 12.36 19.03 9.83
N ARG A 321 12.40 20.30 9.39
CA ARG A 321 11.65 21.42 9.95
C ARG A 321 11.14 22.32 8.82
N GLY A 322 9.94 22.86 8.96
CA GLY A 322 9.34 23.77 7.99
C GLY A 322 10.21 25.00 7.75
N LYS A 323 10.33 25.38 6.48
CA LYS A 323 11.03 26.59 6.03
C LYS A 323 10.06 27.47 5.26
N ASP A 324 10.01 28.77 5.59
CA ASP A 324 9.13 29.74 4.94
C ASP A 324 9.68 30.19 3.56
N SER A 325 8.91 30.99 2.83
CA SER A 325 9.28 31.53 1.51
C SER A 325 10.48 32.50 1.52
N ASN A 326 10.90 32.95 2.70
CA ASN A 326 12.10 33.79 2.91
C ASN A 326 13.32 32.95 3.36
N GLY A 327 13.16 31.64 3.49
CA GLY A 327 14.22 30.74 3.94
C GLY A 327 14.40 30.64 5.46
N ASN A 328 13.49 31.20 6.26
CA ASN A 328 13.54 31.10 7.71
C ASN A 328 12.87 29.84 8.21
N TRP A 329 13.41 29.25 9.29
CA TRP A 329 12.79 28.11 9.96
C TRP A 329 11.47 28.49 10.63
N ARG A 330 10.45 27.62 10.51
CA ARG A 330 9.19 27.78 11.25
C ARG A 330 9.44 27.87 12.76
N THR A 331 8.85 28.86 13.41
CA THR A 331 8.92 29.06 14.86
C THR A 331 7.53 29.36 15.43
N PRO A 332 7.19 28.86 16.64
CA PRO A 332 7.98 27.95 17.46
C PRO A 332 8.13 26.55 16.85
N PHE A 333 9.09 25.75 17.29
CA PHE A 333 9.30 24.37 16.84
C PHE A 333 9.28 23.42 18.04
N ASP A 334 8.37 22.45 17.99
CA ASP A 334 8.29 21.32 18.92
C ASP A 334 8.29 20.03 18.09
N PRO A 335 9.31 19.15 18.22
CA PRO A 335 9.40 17.94 17.40
C PRO A 335 8.34 16.89 17.71
N PHE A 336 7.57 17.03 18.78
CA PHE A 336 6.44 16.17 19.14
C PHE A 336 5.09 16.73 18.65
N ALA A 337 5.06 17.99 18.23
CA ALA A 337 3.83 18.61 17.76
C ALA A 337 3.32 17.93 16.48
N SER A 338 2.01 17.70 16.42
CA SER A 338 1.31 17.22 15.24
C SER A 338 -0.09 17.81 15.24
N GLN A 339 -0.51 18.39 14.09
CA GLN A 339 -1.86 18.89 13.88
C GLN A 339 -2.35 18.35 12.53
N HIS A 340 -3.27 17.42 12.58
CA HIS A 340 -3.80 16.78 11.39
C HIS A 340 -4.22 17.81 10.33
N ARG A 341 -3.61 17.76 9.15
CA ARG A 341 -3.80 18.64 7.98
C ARG A 341 -3.63 20.15 8.25
N ALA A 342 -2.86 20.51 9.26
CA ALA A 342 -2.67 21.92 9.65
C ALA A 342 -1.23 22.28 10.00
N ASP A 343 -0.28 21.35 9.89
CA ASP A 343 1.15 21.60 10.07
C ASP A 343 1.97 21.21 8.83
N ASP A 344 3.27 20.95 9.00
CA ASP A 344 4.19 20.63 7.92
C ASP A 344 4.24 19.14 7.57
N TYR A 345 3.66 18.29 8.42
CA TYR A 345 3.70 16.84 8.33
C TYR A 345 2.30 16.27 8.08
N CYS A 346 2.23 15.18 7.35
CA CYS A 346 0.98 14.45 7.14
C CYS A 346 0.92 13.28 8.12
N GLU A 347 -0.06 13.31 9.05
CA GLU A 347 -0.30 12.21 9.99
C GLU A 347 0.94 11.80 10.80
N GLY A 348 1.77 12.77 11.15
CA GLY A 348 3.03 12.52 11.85
C GLY A 348 3.59 13.77 12.52
N ASN A 349 4.79 13.65 13.05
CA ASN A 349 5.57 14.74 13.63
C ASN A 349 7.03 14.69 13.15
N ALA A 350 7.87 15.60 13.62
CA ALA A 350 9.26 15.66 13.19
C ALA A 350 10.07 14.39 13.52
N TRP A 351 9.73 13.68 14.62
CA TRP A 351 10.40 12.43 14.97
C TRP A 351 10.18 11.32 13.94
N GLN A 352 8.99 11.22 13.35
CA GLN A 352 8.70 10.23 12.31
C GLN A 352 9.21 10.69 10.95
N TYR A 353 8.95 11.97 10.57
CA TYR A 353 9.25 12.48 9.25
C TYR A 353 10.73 12.67 8.94
N THR A 354 11.58 12.89 9.95
CA THR A 354 13.04 13.00 9.75
C THR A 354 13.63 11.76 9.05
N TRP A 355 12.99 10.61 9.17
CA TRP A 355 13.44 9.35 8.59
C TRP A 355 12.83 9.04 7.22
N LEU A 356 11.94 9.89 6.68
CA LEU A 356 11.28 9.65 5.39
C LEU A 356 12.23 9.90 4.20
N VAL A 357 13.40 9.26 4.25
CA VAL A 357 14.45 9.30 3.22
C VAL A 357 14.92 7.87 2.91
N PRO A 358 14.03 6.93 2.54
CA PRO A 358 14.42 5.54 2.29
C PRO A 358 15.38 5.38 1.10
N HIS A 359 15.41 6.35 0.19
CA HIS A 359 16.17 6.35 -1.05
C HIS A 359 17.61 6.85 -0.89
N ASP A 360 17.94 7.57 0.19
CA ASP A 360 19.27 8.17 0.41
C ASP A 360 19.65 8.24 1.89
N ILE A 361 19.76 7.08 2.54
CA ILE A 361 20.16 7.02 3.96
C ILE A 361 21.61 7.49 4.17
N SER A 362 22.47 7.35 3.15
CA SER A 362 23.85 7.87 3.21
C SER A 362 23.86 9.37 3.30
N GLY A 363 23.12 10.06 2.42
CA GLY A 363 23.00 11.51 2.45
C GLY A 363 22.30 12.04 3.69
N LEU A 364 21.27 11.34 4.19
CA LEU A 364 20.67 11.68 5.49
C LEU A 364 21.68 11.55 6.64
N SER A 365 22.50 10.51 6.62
CA SER A 365 23.58 10.31 7.61
C SER A 365 24.60 11.44 7.59
N GLU A 366 24.95 11.97 6.40
CA GLU A 366 25.81 13.16 6.27
C GLU A 366 25.18 14.40 6.94
N CYS A 367 23.86 14.60 6.79
CA CYS A 367 23.15 15.70 7.45
C CYS A 367 23.28 15.64 8.97
N PHE A 368 23.30 14.45 9.57
CA PHE A 368 23.57 14.27 11.00
C PHE A 368 25.05 14.47 11.40
N GLY A 369 25.94 14.65 10.44
CA GLY A 369 27.38 14.75 10.68
C GLY A 369 28.06 13.39 10.82
N GLY A 370 27.49 12.36 10.19
CA GLY A 370 28.05 11.03 10.02
C GLY A 370 27.18 9.90 10.58
N ARG A 371 27.54 8.69 10.19
CA ARG A 371 26.79 7.47 10.47
C ARG A 371 26.47 7.24 11.95
N ASP A 372 27.47 7.42 12.83
CA ASP A 372 27.31 7.11 14.24
C ASP A 372 26.30 8.06 14.90
N LYS A 373 26.33 9.35 14.58
CA LYS A 373 25.33 10.32 15.07
C LYS A 373 23.94 10.05 14.52
N CYS A 374 23.85 9.62 13.27
CA CYS A 374 22.59 9.19 12.67
C CYS A 374 22.00 8.00 13.43
N ILE A 375 22.83 7.00 13.77
CA ILE A 375 22.42 5.83 14.56
C ILE A 375 22.00 6.24 15.97
N GLU A 376 22.74 7.11 16.65
CA GLU A 376 22.39 7.63 18.00
C GLU A 376 21.00 8.32 17.96
N LYS A 377 20.75 9.15 16.95
CA LYS A 377 19.45 9.79 16.77
C LYS A 377 18.34 8.77 16.49
N LEU A 378 18.63 7.76 15.66
CA LEU A 378 17.67 6.69 15.36
C LEU A 378 17.39 5.82 16.60
N ASP A 379 18.39 5.52 17.41
CA ASP A 379 18.21 4.83 18.70
C ASP A 379 17.30 5.62 19.63
N SER A 380 17.44 6.95 19.65
CA SER A 380 16.62 7.84 20.49
C SER A 380 15.14 7.75 20.15
N LEU A 381 14.79 7.56 18.87
CA LEU A 381 13.39 7.41 18.42
C LEU A 381 12.62 6.34 19.21
N PHE A 382 13.28 5.23 19.57
CA PHE A 382 12.65 4.05 20.18
C PHE A 382 12.62 4.05 21.71
N VAL A 383 13.25 5.05 22.37
CA VAL A 383 13.34 5.11 23.84
C VAL A 383 12.65 6.33 24.42
N LEU A 384 12.09 7.18 23.59
CA LEU A 384 11.34 8.36 24.02
C LEU A 384 9.97 7.99 24.57
N SER A 385 9.35 8.95 25.24
CA SER A 385 7.96 8.81 25.70
C SER A 385 6.99 8.67 24.53
N GLU A 386 6.04 7.76 24.64
CA GLU A 386 4.97 7.50 23.67
C GLU A 386 3.84 8.57 23.74
N ILE A 387 4.21 9.84 23.69
CA ILE A 387 3.27 10.96 23.78
C ILE A 387 2.93 11.44 22.36
N VAL A 388 1.66 11.46 22.05
CA VAL A 388 1.12 12.17 20.89
C VAL A 388 0.66 13.55 21.37
N GLY A 389 1.18 14.61 20.75
CA GLY A 389 0.82 15.99 21.09
C GLY A 389 -0.69 16.25 20.96
N ALA A 390 -1.19 17.24 21.70
CA ALA A 390 -2.59 17.63 21.63
C ALA A 390 -2.97 18.03 20.18
N GLY A 391 -4.01 17.42 19.61
CA GLY A 391 -4.42 17.63 18.21
C GLY A 391 -3.71 16.74 17.19
N GLY A 392 -2.87 15.82 17.62
CA GLY A 392 -2.18 14.87 16.77
C GLY A 392 -3.12 13.94 16.00
N SER A 393 -2.65 13.45 14.85
CA SER A 393 -3.42 12.49 14.06
C SER A 393 -3.69 11.20 14.84
N PRO A 394 -4.91 10.64 14.78
CA PRO A 394 -5.20 9.33 15.35
C PRO A 394 -4.40 8.19 14.68
N ASP A 395 -3.80 8.46 13.51
CA ASP A 395 -2.99 7.51 12.76
C ASP A 395 -1.59 7.33 13.38
N ILE A 396 -1.14 8.25 14.25
CA ILE A 396 0.05 8.07 15.08
C ILE A 396 -0.27 7.03 16.16
N SER A 397 -0.13 5.76 15.82
CA SER A 397 -0.50 4.61 16.65
C SER A 397 0.54 3.49 16.58
N GLY A 398 0.42 2.44 17.41
CA GLY A 398 1.39 1.36 17.47
C GLY A 398 2.79 1.86 17.84
N LEU A 399 2.86 2.72 18.86
CA LEU A 399 4.08 3.39 19.25
C LEU A 399 5.07 2.45 19.95
N ILE A 400 6.35 2.61 19.61
CA ILE A 400 7.52 2.15 20.36
C ILE A 400 8.43 3.38 20.46
N GLY A 401 8.42 4.08 21.59
CA GLY A 401 8.95 5.43 21.69
C GLY A 401 8.17 6.40 20.80
N GLN A 402 8.84 7.06 19.87
CA GLN A 402 8.20 7.90 18.85
C GLN A 402 8.12 7.21 17.47
N TYR A 403 8.55 5.97 17.35
CA TYR A 403 8.26 5.15 16.16
C TYR A 403 6.79 4.75 16.15
N ALA A 404 6.06 5.18 15.13
CA ALA A 404 4.64 4.89 14.94
C ALA A 404 4.48 3.82 13.86
N HIS A 405 4.33 2.55 14.26
CA HIS A 405 4.14 1.45 13.30
C HIS A 405 2.77 1.48 12.64
N GLY A 406 1.79 2.04 13.32
CA GLY A 406 0.42 2.13 12.82
C GLY A 406 0.21 3.14 11.69
N ASN A 407 1.26 3.85 11.25
CA ASN A 407 1.22 4.73 10.09
C ASN A 407 2.36 4.41 9.10
N GLU A 408 2.05 4.33 7.83
CA GLU A 408 2.83 3.73 6.76
C GLU A 408 4.14 4.47 6.45
N PRO A 409 4.25 5.81 6.57
CA PRO A 409 5.54 6.52 6.37
C PRO A 409 6.68 6.01 7.25
N GLY A 410 6.35 5.34 8.37
CA GLY A 410 7.33 4.76 9.30
C GLY A 410 7.85 3.37 8.94
N HIS A 411 7.22 2.65 8.03
CA HIS A 411 7.41 1.21 7.82
C HIS A 411 8.83 0.79 7.44
N HIS A 412 9.59 1.63 6.76
CA HIS A 412 10.99 1.39 6.37
C HIS A 412 12.00 1.65 7.49
N ILE A 413 11.63 2.43 8.51
CA ILE A 413 12.58 2.97 9.53
C ILE A 413 13.37 1.85 10.22
N LEU A 414 12.72 0.73 10.56
CA LEU A 414 13.38 -0.38 11.25
C LEU A 414 14.53 -1.00 10.43
N TYR A 415 14.45 -0.91 9.11
CA TYR A 415 15.43 -1.45 8.18
C TYR A 415 16.60 -0.51 7.90
N LEU A 416 16.50 0.78 8.28
CA LEU A 416 17.58 1.75 8.13
C LEU A 416 18.85 1.32 8.89
N TYR A 417 18.71 0.61 9.99
CA TYR A 417 19.87 0.05 10.70
C TYR A 417 20.68 -0.92 9.83
N SER A 418 20.02 -1.75 9.02
CA SER A 418 20.73 -2.65 8.08
C SER A 418 21.50 -1.87 7.02
N MET A 419 20.96 -0.73 6.58
CA MET A 419 21.63 0.16 5.63
C MET A 419 22.79 0.98 6.28
N LEU A 420 22.78 1.08 7.60
CA LEU A 420 23.82 1.72 8.42
C LEU A 420 24.80 0.70 9.05
N ASP A 421 24.92 -0.49 8.46
CA ASP A 421 25.80 -1.58 8.89
C ASP A 421 25.51 -2.12 10.31
N GLN A 422 24.28 -1.99 10.80
CA GLN A 422 23.83 -2.55 12.09
C GLN A 422 22.61 -3.50 11.94
N PRO A 423 22.69 -4.56 11.13
CA PRO A 423 21.56 -5.44 10.84
C PRO A 423 20.97 -6.13 12.07
N TRP A 424 21.75 -6.27 13.14
CA TRP A 424 21.24 -6.83 14.41
C TRP A 424 20.19 -5.93 15.09
N LYS A 425 20.29 -4.59 14.94
CA LYS A 425 19.27 -3.67 15.43
C LYS A 425 17.99 -3.80 14.60
N THR A 426 18.10 -3.88 13.28
CA THR A 426 16.96 -4.24 12.41
C THR A 426 16.29 -5.52 12.89
N ALA A 427 17.06 -6.61 13.07
CA ALA A 427 16.52 -7.89 13.51
C ALA A 427 15.80 -7.81 14.86
N ALA A 428 16.35 -7.04 15.81
CA ALA A 428 15.75 -6.85 17.13
C ALA A 428 14.40 -6.11 17.02
N ARG A 429 14.37 -4.97 16.31
CA ARG A 429 13.17 -4.13 16.17
C ARG A 429 12.10 -4.77 15.32
N VAL A 430 12.46 -5.39 14.20
CA VAL A 430 11.50 -6.12 13.36
C VAL A 430 10.87 -7.28 14.14
N ARG A 431 11.65 -8.07 14.91
CA ARG A 431 11.11 -9.14 15.74
C ARG A 431 10.19 -8.60 16.82
N GLU A 432 10.54 -7.48 17.45
CA GLU A 432 9.71 -6.81 18.44
C GLU A 432 8.34 -6.45 17.85
N VAL A 433 8.29 -5.74 16.73
CA VAL A 433 7.06 -5.35 16.05
C VAL A 433 6.23 -6.57 15.63
N LEU A 434 6.84 -7.58 14.98
CA LEU A 434 6.14 -8.79 14.54
C LEU A 434 5.45 -9.54 15.69
N THR A 435 6.00 -9.47 16.91
CA THR A 435 5.51 -10.26 18.06
C THR A 435 4.70 -9.46 19.06
N SER A 436 4.73 -8.12 19.02
CA SER A 436 4.03 -7.27 19.99
C SER A 436 2.93 -6.40 19.40
N LEU A 437 2.95 -6.10 18.09
CA LEU A 437 1.98 -5.20 17.46
C LEU A 437 0.99 -5.89 16.51
N TYR A 438 1.10 -7.22 16.36
CA TYR A 438 0.17 -8.04 15.56
C TYR A 438 -0.39 -9.17 16.41
N HIS A 439 -1.71 -9.30 16.45
CA HIS A 439 -2.40 -10.25 17.32
C HIS A 439 -3.43 -11.09 16.55
N ALA A 440 -3.66 -12.32 17.01
CA ALA A 440 -4.68 -13.23 16.45
C ALA A 440 -6.09 -12.89 16.99
N ALA A 441 -6.54 -11.65 16.77
CA ALA A 441 -7.81 -11.11 17.24
C ALA A 441 -8.44 -10.21 16.16
N PRO A 442 -9.76 -9.91 16.21
CA PRO A 442 -10.42 -9.02 15.24
C PRO A 442 -9.82 -7.59 15.19
N ASP A 443 -9.28 -7.12 16.31
CA ASP A 443 -8.59 -5.84 16.49
C ASP A 443 -7.05 -6.02 16.52
N GLY A 444 -6.55 -7.01 15.78
CA GLY A 444 -5.18 -7.48 15.85
C GLY A 444 -4.13 -6.59 15.16
N LEU A 445 -4.50 -5.44 14.59
CA LEU A 445 -3.60 -4.46 14.00
C LEU A 445 -3.51 -3.23 14.90
N CYS A 446 -2.32 -2.65 15.00
CA CYS A 446 -2.06 -1.47 15.83
C CYS A 446 -2.42 -0.13 15.17
N GLY A 447 -2.83 -0.14 13.90
CA GLY A 447 -3.24 1.01 13.09
C GLY A 447 -4.32 0.63 12.10
N ASN A 448 -4.52 1.48 11.09
CA ASN A 448 -5.35 1.16 9.94
C ASN A 448 -4.72 0.04 9.12
N GLU A 449 -5.53 -0.72 8.41
CA GLU A 449 -5.01 -1.78 7.54
C GLU A 449 -4.48 -1.21 6.21
N ASP A 450 -5.13 -0.15 5.75
CA ASP A 450 -4.82 0.65 4.55
C ASP A 450 -4.53 -0.20 3.31
N VAL A 451 -5.59 -0.91 2.95
CA VAL A 451 -5.75 -1.66 1.69
C VAL A 451 -4.61 -2.64 1.42
N GLY A 452 -4.21 -3.36 2.45
CA GLY A 452 -3.19 -4.40 2.37
C GLY A 452 -1.79 -3.98 2.81
N GLN A 453 -1.54 -2.70 3.08
CA GLN A 453 -0.18 -2.23 3.36
C GLN A 453 0.34 -2.71 4.72
N MET A 454 -0.43 -2.54 5.81
CA MET A 454 -0.05 -2.99 7.15
C MET A 454 0.22 -4.50 7.17
N SER A 455 -0.66 -5.24 6.50
CA SER A 455 -0.56 -6.69 6.36
C SER A 455 0.61 -7.14 5.48
N ALA A 456 0.89 -6.44 4.38
CA ALA A 456 2.01 -6.73 3.49
C ALA A 456 3.36 -6.49 4.19
N TRP A 457 3.46 -5.45 5.04
CA TRP A 457 4.63 -5.24 5.86
C TRP A 457 4.89 -6.46 6.77
N TYR A 458 3.82 -6.95 7.44
CA TYR A 458 3.91 -8.15 8.28
C TYR A 458 4.36 -9.36 7.47
N VAL A 459 3.74 -9.62 6.30
CA VAL A 459 4.08 -10.77 5.45
C VAL A 459 5.54 -10.72 5.03
N LEU A 460 6.01 -9.62 4.42
CA LEU A 460 7.40 -9.48 3.98
C LEU A 460 8.39 -9.61 5.14
N SER A 461 8.12 -8.91 6.25
CA SER A 461 9.00 -8.93 7.42
C SER A 461 9.04 -10.30 8.10
N ALA A 462 7.92 -11.03 8.13
CA ALA A 462 7.86 -12.41 8.65
C ALA A 462 8.60 -13.41 7.76
N LEU A 463 8.68 -13.14 6.45
CA LEU A 463 9.52 -13.89 5.50
C LEU A 463 11.02 -13.60 5.71
N GLY A 464 11.36 -12.50 6.37
CA GLY A 464 12.72 -12.11 6.74
C GLY A 464 13.37 -11.06 5.85
N PHE A 465 12.60 -10.36 5.00
CA PHE A 465 13.12 -9.31 4.13
C PHE A 465 12.06 -8.23 3.81
N TYR A 466 12.50 -7.05 3.38
CA TYR A 466 11.63 -5.91 3.08
C TYR A 466 12.28 -5.00 2.03
N GLN A 467 11.50 -4.48 1.07
CA GLN A 467 11.99 -3.52 0.09
C GLN A 467 11.97 -2.11 0.70
N VAL A 468 13.14 -1.59 1.07
CA VAL A 468 13.28 -0.27 1.70
C VAL A 468 13.22 0.84 0.67
N GLU A 469 14.07 0.73 -0.37
CA GLU A 469 14.22 1.74 -1.42
C GLU A 469 13.24 1.44 -2.55
N PRO A 470 12.27 2.31 -2.85
CA PRO A 470 11.39 2.13 -4.01
C PRO A 470 12.18 2.01 -5.32
N ALA A 471 11.72 1.18 -6.23
CA ALA A 471 12.35 0.93 -7.54
C ALA A 471 13.81 0.46 -7.50
N SER A 472 14.25 -0.16 -6.39
CA SER A 472 15.61 -0.71 -6.26
C SER A 472 15.71 -2.18 -6.63
N ALA A 473 14.60 -2.90 -6.68
CA ALA A 473 14.54 -4.37 -6.79
C ALA A 473 15.37 -5.11 -5.73
N ARG A 474 15.64 -4.47 -4.58
CA ARG A 474 16.40 -5.01 -3.44
C ARG A 474 15.50 -5.18 -2.21
N TYR A 475 15.56 -6.33 -1.58
CA TYR A 475 14.83 -6.64 -0.35
C TYR A 475 15.84 -6.86 0.78
N TRP A 476 15.94 -5.90 1.69
CA TRP A 476 16.87 -5.91 2.82
C TRP A 476 16.48 -6.97 3.84
N PHE A 477 17.46 -7.70 4.35
CA PHE A 477 17.21 -8.71 5.36
C PHE A 477 16.88 -8.09 6.72
N GLY A 478 15.85 -8.67 7.37
CA GLY A 478 15.45 -8.38 8.74
C GLY A 478 15.70 -9.60 9.64
N THR A 479 14.60 -10.27 10.04
CA THR A 479 14.65 -11.51 10.82
C THR A 479 13.46 -12.40 10.44
N PRO A 480 13.68 -13.62 9.91
CA PRO A 480 12.59 -14.53 9.58
C PRO A 480 11.84 -14.94 10.84
N LEU A 481 10.50 -14.96 10.79
CA LEU A 481 9.65 -15.35 11.91
C LEU A 481 9.45 -16.87 11.97
N PHE A 482 9.45 -17.54 10.82
CA PHE A 482 9.14 -18.96 10.67
C PHE A 482 10.37 -19.81 10.39
N ASP A 483 10.35 -21.06 10.83
CA ASP A 483 11.47 -22.00 10.62
C ASP A 483 11.60 -22.40 9.16
N ARG A 484 10.46 -22.50 8.45
CA ARG A 484 10.41 -22.84 7.04
C ARG A 484 9.20 -22.18 6.36
N VAL A 485 9.46 -21.61 5.18
CA VAL A 485 8.41 -21.08 4.29
C VAL A 485 8.69 -21.53 2.87
N GLU A 486 7.63 -21.85 2.12
CA GLU A 486 7.68 -22.12 0.69
C GLU A 486 6.83 -21.08 -0.04
N ILE A 487 7.41 -20.41 -1.03
CA ILE A 487 6.74 -19.41 -1.87
C ILE A 487 6.74 -19.93 -3.31
N THR A 488 5.57 -19.99 -3.93
CA THR A 488 5.45 -20.32 -5.35
C THR A 488 5.78 -19.07 -6.18
N VAL A 489 6.78 -19.18 -7.04
CA VAL A 489 7.26 -18.11 -7.93
C VAL A 489 7.41 -18.65 -9.35
N PRO A 490 7.52 -17.80 -10.39
CA PRO A 490 7.65 -18.27 -11.78
C PRO A 490 8.79 -19.26 -12.03
N GLY A 491 9.92 -19.11 -11.34
CA GLY A 491 11.05 -20.05 -11.40
C GLY A 491 10.87 -21.37 -10.63
N GLY A 492 9.68 -21.59 -10.03
CA GLY A 492 9.38 -22.79 -9.25
C GLY A 492 9.00 -22.47 -7.80
N LYS A 493 9.78 -22.90 -6.84
CA LYS A 493 9.59 -22.58 -5.42
C LYS A 493 10.80 -21.87 -4.85
N LEU A 494 10.59 -20.78 -4.12
CA LEU A 494 11.58 -20.25 -3.19
C LEU A 494 11.30 -20.85 -1.81
N VAL A 495 12.30 -21.54 -1.25
CA VAL A 495 12.23 -22.15 0.08
C VAL A 495 13.10 -21.36 1.04
N LEU A 496 12.49 -20.75 2.03
CA LEU A 496 13.17 -20.03 3.10
C LEU A 496 13.31 -20.97 4.30
N ILE A 497 14.52 -21.11 4.84
CA ILE A 497 14.81 -21.96 6.01
C ILE A 497 15.56 -21.13 7.04
N ALA A 498 15.03 -21.03 8.25
CA ALA A 498 15.68 -20.37 9.38
C ALA A 498 16.11 -21.42 10.42
N LYS A 499 17.35 -21.91 10.28
CA LYS A 499 17.93 -22.91 11.20
C LYS A 499 18.16 -22.32 12.58
N ASN A 500 17.75 -23.04 13.62
CA ASN A 500 17.85 -22.63 15.02
C ASN A 500 17.03 -21.36 15.37
N ASN A 501 16.02 -21.03 14.59
CA ASN A 501 15.16 -19.87 14.85
C ASN A 501 14.39 -20.06 16.17
N SER A 502 14.32 -19.00 16.96
CA SER A 502 13.54 -18.97 18.21
C SER A 502 13.35 -17.52 18.67
N ILE A 503 12.63 -17.30 19.77
CA ILE A 503 12.49 -15.97 20.40
C ILE A 503 13.87 -15.37 20.75
N LEU A 504 14.81 -16.21 21.21
CA LEU A 504 16.18 -15.78 21.56
C LEU A 504 17.07 -15.70 20.33
N ASN A 505 16.98 -16.68 19.43
CA ASN A 505 17.82 -16.77 18.24
C ASN A 505 17.22 -15.96 17.08
N LYS A 506 17.20 -14.65 17.21
CA LYS A 506 16.63 -13.71 16.23
C LYS A 506 17.64 -13.06 15.28
N TYR A 507 18.94 -13.27 15.52
CA TYR A 507 20.00 -12.65 14.73
C TYR A 507 20.50 -13.58 13.64
N ILE A 508 20.59 -13.09 12.42
CA ILE A 508 21.17 -13.82 11.30
C ILE A 508 22.69 -13.85 11.47
N ARG A 509 23.26 -15.06 11.46
CA ARG A 509 24.70 -15.30 11.60
C ARG A 509 25.36 -15.57 10.26
N LYS A 510 24.64 -16.26 9.37
CA LYS A 510 25.08 -16.63 8.04
C LYS A 510 23.87 -16.78 7.12
N ILE A 511 24.08 -16.49 5.85
CA ILE A 511 23.08 -16.70 4.80
C ILE A 511 23.71 -17.55 3.71
N THR A 512 22.94 -18.50 3.17
CA THR A 512 23.30 -19.22 1.95
C THR A 512 22.15 -19.21 0.97
N LEU A 513 22.44 -19.04 -0.31
CA LEU A 513 21.50 -19.16 -1.41
C LEU A 513 21.92 -20.32 -2.30
N ASN A 514 21.06 -21.32 -2.45
CA ASN A 514 21.33 -22.53 -3.21
C ASN A 514 22.64 -23.22 -2.81
N GLY A 515 22.91 -23.29 -1.51
CA GLY A 515 24.11 -23.91 -0.94
C GLY A 515 25.38 -23.06 -0.97
N CYS A 516 25.38 -21.93 -1.68
CA CYS A 516 26.52 -21.01 -1.73
C CYS A 516 26.38 -19.91 -0.67
N GLU A 517 27.49 -19.47 -0.08
CA GLU A 517 27.47 -18.36 0.87
C GLU A 517 26.99 -17.07 0.19
N TYR A 518 26.06 -16.38 0.85
CA TYR A 518 25.44 -15.14 0.37
C TYR A 518 25.82 -14.00 1.30
N THR A 519 26.60 -13.04 0.80
CA THR A 519 27.22 -11.99 1.61
C THR A 519 26.55 -10.62 1.49
N LYS A 520 25.62 -10.45 0.52
CA LYS A 520 24.86 -9.21 0.37
C LYS A 520 23.89 -9.04 1.56
N PRO A 521 23.67 -7.81 2.05
CA PRO A 521 22.71 -7.55 3.15
C PRO A 521 21.24 -7.55 2.69
N TYR A 522 20.99 -7.82 1.43
CA TYR A 522 19.67 -7.89 0.79
C TYR A 522 19.62 -9.01 -0.25
N ILE A 523 18.42 -9.47 -0.58
CA ILE A 523 18.19 -10.36 -1.73
C ILE A 523 17.64 -9.56 -2.90
N LEU A 524 18.03 -9.91 -4.14
CA LEU A 524 17.51 -9.30 -5.35
C LEU A 524 16.14 -9.89 -5.72
N TYR A 525 15.28 -9.07 -6.31
CA TYR A 525 14.01 -9.55 -6.88
C TYR A 525 14.20 -10.70 -7.86
N THR A 526 15.24 -10.64 -8.71
CA THR A 526 15.56 -11.72 -9.64
C THR A 526 15.93 -13.03 -8.95
N ASP A 527 16.62 -12.98 -7.81
CA ASP A 527 16.97 -14.17 -7.02
C ASP A 527 15.70 -14.78 -6.38
N ILE A 528 14.77 -13.93 -5.90
CA ILE A 528 13.47 -14.36 -5.38
C ILE A 528 12.68 -15.09 -6.46
N MET A 529 12.55 -14.48 -7.64
CA MET A 529 11.72 -14.99 -8.73
C MET A 529 12.31 -16.20 -9.44
N ALA A 530 13.62 -16.42 -9.33
CA ALA A 530 14.29 -17.63 -9.81
C ALA A 530 13.97 -18.87 -8.96
N GLY A 531 13.52 -18.68 -7.71
CA GLY A 531 13.30 -19.76 -6.77
C GLY A 531 14.61 -20.33 -6.22
N GLY A 532 14.52 -21.51 -5.56
CA GLY A 532 15.66 -22.15 -4.92
C GLY A 532 15.57 -22.15 -3.41
N GLU A 533 16.70 -22.26 -2.72
CA GLU A 533 16.76 -22.38 -1.26
C GLU A 533 17.57 -21.22 -0.65
N LEU A 534 16.93 -20.42 0.20
CA LEU A 534 17.57 -19.38 1.01
C LEU A 534 17.60 -19.82 2.47
N VAL A 535 18.78 -20.04 3.02
CA VAL A 535 18.96 -20.52 4.39
C VAL A 535 19.57 -19.44 5.27
N PHE A 536 18.92 -19.16 6.40
CA PHE A 536 19.40 -18.32 7.47
C PHE A 536 19.89 -19.19 8.64
N GLU A 537 21.11 -19.04 9.07
CA GLU A 537 21.60 -19.60 10.33
C GLU A 537 21.39 -18.56 11.43
N MET A 538 20.51 -18.89 12.37
CA MET A 538 20.08 -17.97 13.42
C MET A 538 20.89 -18.18 14.72
N GLY A 539 21.03 -17.12 15.51
CA GLY A 539 21.72 -17.17 16.82
C GLY A 539 21.20 -16.15 17.82
N ALA A 540 21.53 -16.35 19.10
CA ALA A 540 21.09 -15.51 20.22
C ALA A 540 21.90 -14.20 20.35
N THR A 541 23.05 -14.12 19.72
CA THR A 541 23.93 -12.93 19.74
C THR A 541 24.19 -12.44 18.33
N PRO A 542 24.35 -11.14 18.10
CA PRO A 542 24.75 -10.61 16.81
C PRO A 542 26.08 -11.21 16.32
N LYS A 543 26.24 -11.28 14.99
CA LYS A 543 27.56 -11.53 14.39
C LYS A 543 28.39 -10.25 14.61
N GLN A 544 29.52 -10.39 15.27
CA GLN A 544 30.51 -9.31 15.38
C GLN A 544 31.22 -9.11 14.06
#